data_5a2db7a77edda05a9738fd8b9e2a88fe
#
_entry.id   5a2db7a77edda05a9738fd8b9e2a88fe
#
_cell.length_a   1.000
_cell.length_b   1.000
_cell.length_c   1.000
_cell.angle_alpha   90.00
_cell.angle_beta   90.00
_cell.angle_gamma   90.00
#
_symmetry.space_group_name_H-M   'P 1'
#
loop_
_entity.id
_entity.type
_entity.pdbx_description
1 polymer ?
#
loop_
_entity_poly.entity_id
_entity_poly.type
_entity_poly.pdbx_seq_one_letter_code
_entity_poly.pdbx_strand_id
1 'polypeptide(L)'
;MGLPALPDAAIELHASASDWRAAVELAGACLSRSGAAEAGYADEMIRMIDEHGPYVVIAPGLALAHARPGPEVLRDGLAVVTLATPVDFGHPHNDPVQVVLALAVHSPEHHLGMVAELANRFNDSDAVERLAEATTADQARAILGVAA
;
A
#
# COMPACT_ATOMS: atom_id res chain seq x y z
N MET A 1 -8.96 -17.41 0.37
CA MET A 1 -9.02 -16.18 1.18
C MET A 1 -8.88 -14.97 0.25
N GLY A 2 -9.80 -14.02 0.34
CA GLY A 2 -9.77 -12.82 -0.49
C GLY A 2 -8.99 -11.68 0.16
N LEU A 3 -8.68 -10.66 -0.65
CA LEU A 3 -8.11 -9.44 -0.13
C LEU A 3 -9.13 -8.67 0.72
N PRO A 4 -8.67 -7.87 1.67
CA PRO A 4 -9.58 -7.03 2.46
C PRO A 4 -10.35 -6.06 1.57
N ALA A 5 -11.49 -5.60 2.06
CA ALA A 5 -12.25 -4.54 1.42
C ALA A 5 -11.43 -3.24 1.36
N LEU A 6 -11.76 -2.38 0.42
CA LEU A 6 -11.07 -1.11 0.21
C LEU A 6 -12.11 0.01 0.27
N PRO A 7 -12.46 0.51 1.47
CA PRO A 7 -13.41 1.61 1.59
C PRO A 7 -12.83 2.93 1.11
N ASP A 8 -13.70 3.90 0.84
CA ASP A 8 -13.26 5.21 0.35
C ASP A 8 -12.25 5.88 1.28
N ALA A 9 -12.40 5.72 2.59
CA ALA A 9 -11.47 6.29 3.57
C ALA A 9 -10.05 5.76 3.46
N ALA A 10 -9.87 4.60 2.82
CA ALA A 10 -8.57 3.96 2.63
C ALA A 10 -7.95 4.27 1.26
N ILE A 11 -8.52 5.21 0.51
CA ILE A 11 -8.04 5.57 -0.82
C ILE A 11 -7.71 7.06 -0.87
N GLU A 12 -6.51 7.37 -1.36
CA GLU A 12 -6.11 8.76 -1.62
C GLU A 12 -5.43 8.82 -2.97
N LEU A 13 -6.06 9.49 -3.93
CA LEU A 13 -5.59 9.54 -5.30
C LEU A 13 -4.88 10.87 -5.60
N HIS A 14 -3.80 10.79 -6.38
CA HIS A 14 -3.01 11.94 -6.82
C HIS A 14 -2.54 12.81 -5.64
N ALA A 15 -2.07 12.16 -4.59
CA ALA A 15 -1.57 12.83 -3.39
C ALA A 15 -0.16 13.39 -3.62
N SER A 16 0.20 14.36 -2.80
CA SER A 16 1.55 14.92 -2.81
C SER A 16 2.36 14.36 -1.65
N ALA A 17 3.55 13.86 -1.93
CA ALA A 17 4.50 13.42 -0.92
C ALA A 17 5.89 13.91 -1.31
N SER A 18 6.63 14.45 -0.34
CA SER A 18 7.96 14.99 -0.59
C SER A 18 9.03 13.91 -0.70
N ASP A 19 8.80 12.75 -0.10
CA ASP A 19 9.73 11.61 -0.11
C ASP A 19 8.97 10.32 0.22
N TRP A 20 9.69 9.21 0.27
CA TRP A 20 9.08 7.91 0.53
C TRP A 20 8.47 7.82 1.94
N ARG A 21 9.07 8.48 2.93
CA ARG A 21 8.50 8.48 4.29
C ARG A 21 7.14 9.15 4.31
N ALA A 22 7.01 10.29 3.66
CA ALA A 22 5.72 10.99 3.55
C ALA A 22 4.69 10.12 2.81
N ALA A 23 5.11 9.41 1.76
CA ALA A 23 4.21 8.52 1.02
C ALA A 23 3.70 7.37 1.89
N VAL A 24 4.58 6.76 2.69
CA VAL A 24 4.18 5.69 3.62
C VAL A 24 3.29 6.22 4.73
N GLU A 25 3.56 7.43 5.23
CA GLU A 25 2.69 8.07 6.22
C GLU A 25 1.26 8.28 5.68
N LEU A 26 1.13 8.69 4.43
CA LEU A 26 -0.19 8.82 3.78
C LEU A 26 -0.92 7.48 3.74
N ALA A 27 -0.21 6.43 3.36
CA ALA A 27 -0.81 5.09 3.30
C ALA A 27 -1.21 4.58 4.69
N GLY A 28 -0.36 4.83 5.69
CA GLY A 28 -0.69 4.50 7.08
C GLY A 28 -1.90 5.28 7.60
N ALA A 29 -2.01 6.56 7.23
CA ALA A 29 -3.16 7.38 7.59
C ALA A 29 -4.45 6.84 6.97
N CYS A 30 -4.39 6.33 5.75
CA CYS A 30 -5.54 5.67 5.11
C CYS A 30 -5.97 4.44 5.89
N LEU A 31 -5.04 3.60 6.34
CA LEU A 31 -5.36 2.45 7.18
C LEU A 31 -5.97 2.88 8.51
N SER A 32 -5.46 3.93 9.12
CA SER A 32 -5.97 4.45 10.38
C SER A 32 -7.37 5.02 10.22
N ARG A 33 -7.59 5.82 9.18
CA ARG A 33 -8.89 6.44 8.87
C ARG A 33 -9.98 5.40 8.63
N SER A 34 -9.60 4.28 8.00
CA SER A 34 -10.55 3.20 7.70
C SER A 34 -10.73 2.23 8.87
N GLY A 35 -10.02 2.42 9.97
CA GLY A 35 -10.15 1.59 11.17
C GLY A 35 -9.37 0.28 11.15
N ALA A 36 -8.49 0.08 10.18
CA ALA A 36 -7.72 -1.16 10.08
C ALA A 36 -6.49 -1.17 10.98
N ALA A 37 -5.91 -0.01 11.27
CA ALA A 37 -4.70 0.09 12.07
C ALA A 37 -4.71 1.36 12.91
N GLU A 38 -3.92 1.37 13.96
CA GLU A 38 -3.66 2.57 14.75
C GLU A 38 -2.62 3.45 14.07
N ALA A 39 -2.55 4.72 14.47
CA ALA A 39 -1.64 5.69 13.87
C ALA A 39 -0.17 5.24 13.93
N GLY A 40 0.21 4.53 14.98
CA GLY A 40 1.59 4.03 15.14
C GLY A 40 2.02 3.01 14.10
N TYR A 41 1.09 2.43 13.35
CA TYR A 41 1.44 1.44 12.32
C TYR A 41 2.26 2.07 11.18
N ALA A 42 2.00 3.33 10.84
CA ALA A 42 2.82 4.04 9.84
C ALA A 42 4.28 4.11 10.27
N ASP A 43 4.54 4.44 11.53
CA ASP A 43 5.90 4.49 12.07
C ASP A 43 6.56 3.11 12.01
N GLU A 44 5.81 2.06 12.29
CA GLU A 44 6.31 0.69 12.23
C GLU A 44 6.70 0.30 10.79
N MET A 45 5.89 0.66 9.81
CA MET A 45 6.22 0.41 8.40
C MET A 45 7.48 1.16 7.99
N ILE A 46 7.60 2.43 8.40
CA ILE A 46 8.77 3.26 8.09
C ILE A 46 10.02 2.67 8.75
N ARG A 47 9.92 2.25 10.00
CA ARG A 47 11.04 1.62 10.71
C ARG A 47 11.53 0.36 10.00
N MET A 48 10.62 -0.47 9.52
CA MET A 48 10.97 -1.68 8.78
C MET A 48 11.74 -1.36 7.50
N ILE A 49 11.34 -0.32 6.78
CA ILE A 49 12.03 0.10 5.56
C ILE A 49 13.41 0.67 5.90
N ASP A 50 13.51 1.48 6.95
CA ASP A 50 14.80 2.02 7.40
C ASP A 50 15.79 0.91 7.77
N GLU A 51 15.32 -0.14 8.44
CA GLU A 51 16.18 -1.24 8.88
C GLU A 51 16.58 -2.20 7.77
N HIS A 52 15.66 -2.47 6.83
CA HIS A 52 15.83 -3.55 5.85
C HIS A 52 15.97 -3.06 4.40
N GLY A 53 15.88 -1.75 4.16
CA GLY A 53 15.93 -1.19 2.82
C GLY A 53 14.57 -1.26 2.12
N PRO A 54 14.53 -0.89 0.83
CA PRO A 54 13.25 -0.73 0.10
C PRO A 54 12.66 -2.05 -0.41
N TYR A 55 12.62 -3.07 0.45
CA TYR A 55 12.06 -4.39 0.10
C TYR A 55 10.59 -4.33 -0.28
N VAL A 56 9.89 -3.26 0.10
CA VAL A 56 8.47 -3.09 -0.18
C VAL A 56 8.21 -2.70 -1.65
N VAL A 57 9.23 -2.28 -2.39
CA VAL A 57 9.06 -1.93 -3.81
C VAL A 57 9.11 -3.23 -4.62
N ILE A 58 7.94 -3.75 -4.98
CA ILE A 58 7.80 -5.11 -5.51
C ILE A 58 7.67 -5.19 -7.02
N ALA A 59 7.46 -4.04 -7.69
CA ALA A 59 7.36 -3.95 -9.13
C ALA A 59 7.69 -2.53 -9.56
N PRO A 60 7.98 -2.28 -10.85
CA PRO A 60 8.24 -0.91 -11.30
C PRO A 60 7.12 0.04 -10.93
N GLY A 61 7.44 1.07 -10.17
CA GLY A 61 6.50 2.10 -9.77
C GLY A 61 5.56 1.73 -8.62
N LEU A 62 5.70 0.53 -8.02
CA LEU A 62 4.76 0.01 -7.02
C LEU A 62 5.45 -0.36 -5.72
N ALA A 63 4.99 0.24 -4.62
CA ALA A 63 5.38 -0.19 -3.28
C ALA A 63 4.19 -0.82 -2.56
N LEU A 64 4.45 -1.90 -1.84
CA LEU A 64 3.48 -2.53 -0.94
C LEU A 64 4.01 -2.38 0.48
N ALA A 65 3.63 -1.29 1.13
CA ALA A 65 4.06 -1.00 2.49
C ALA A 65 3.35 -1.93 3.46
N HIS A 66 4.11 -2.56 4.34
CA HIS A 66 3.57 -3.44 5.37
C HIS A 66 4.60 -3.62 6.47
N ALA A 67 4.12 -4.03 7.63
CA ALA A 67 4.95 -4.42 8.75
C ALA A 67 4.44 -5.76 9.27
N ARG A 68 5.13 -6.34 10.23
CA ARG A 68 4.69 -7.59 10.84
C ARG A 68 3.39 -7.38 11.60
N PRO A 69 2.52 -8.39 11.67
CA PRO A 69 1.35 -8.31 12.53
C PRO A 69 1.75 -7.97 13.96
N GLY A 70 1.06 -7.01 14.55
CA GLY A 70 1.38 -6.50 15.88
C GLY A 70 0.18 -5.79 16.49
N PRO A 71 0.35 -5.19 17.69
CA PRO A 71 -0.76 -4.58 18.41
C PRO A 71 -1.38 -3.38 17.71
N GLU A 72 -0.67 -2.75 16.77
CA GLU A 72 -1.20 -1.63 16.01
C GLU A 72 -2.21 -2.04 14.94
N VAL A 73 -2.25 -3.33 14.59
CA VAL A 73 -3.22 -3.82 13.61
C VAL A 73 -4.53 -4.16 14.32
N LEU A 74 -5.59 -3.47 13.94
CA LEU A 74 -6.92 -3.66 14.53
C LEU A 74 -7.73 -4.72 13.78
N ARG A 75 -7.58 -4.77 12.46
CA ARG A 75 -8.18 -5.78 11.59
C ARG A 75 -7.43 -5.80 10.27
N ASP A 76 -7.69 -6.83 9.45
CA ASP A 76 -7.12 -6.87 8.11
C ASP A 76 -7.62 -5.67 7.31
N GLY A 77 -6.71 -4.99 6.62
CA GLY A 77 -7.04 -3.82 5.85
C GLY A 77 -6.07 -3.55 4.71
N LEU A 78 -6.58 -2.85 3.71
CA LEU A 78 -5.85 -2.47 2.52
C LEU A 78 -6.04 -0.97 2.30
N ALA A 79 -4.99 -0.29 1.90
CA ALA A 79 -5.06 1.12 1.52
C ALA A 79 -4.35 1.34 0.20
N VAL A 80 -4.78 2.36 -0.53
CA VAL A 80 -4.20 2.75 -1.81
C VAL A 80 -3.92 4.24 -1.79
N VAL A 81 -2.68 4.60 -2.10
CA VAL A 81 -2.27 5.98 -2.32
C VAL A 81 -1.62 6.05 -3.69
N THR A 82 -2.11 6.92 -4.56
CA THR A 82 -1.40 7.24 -5.80
C THR A 82 -0.77 8.62 -5.65
N LEU A 83 0.38 8.81 -6.27
CA LEU A 83 1.16 10.03 -6.12
C LEU A 83 1.08 10.89 -7.38
N ALA A 84 0.84 12.18 -7.20
CA ALA A 84 0.85 13.15 -8.30
C ALA A 84 2.24 13.24 -8.93
N THR A 85 3.28 13.15 -8.10
CA THR A 85 4.67 13.09 -8.54
C THR A 85 5.32 11.85 -7.93
N PRO A 86 5.92 10.97 -8.74
CA PRO A 86 6.58 9.77 -8.20
C PRO A 86 7.72 10.13 -7.26
N VAL A 87 8.00 9.24 -6.29
CA VAL A 87 9.08 9.41 -5.32
C VAL A 87 10.01 8.20 -5.34
N ASP A 88 11.27 8.44 -5.02
CA ASP A 88 12.27 7.39 -4.92
C ASP A 88 12.24 6.75 -3.54
N PHE A 89 12.22 5.41 -3.52
CA PHE A 89 12.38 4.63 -2.29
C PHE A 89 13.81 4.13 -2.11
N GLY A 90 14.67 4.33 -3.10
CA GLY A 90 16.03 3.82 -3.08
C GLY A 90 16.18 2.43 -3.71
N HIS A 91 15.17 1.97 -4.44
CA HIS A 91 15.23 0.67 -5.10
C HIS A 91 16.06 0.77 -6.39
N PRO A 92 17.01 -0.17 -6.62
CA PRO A 92 17.93 -0.05 -7.75
C PRO A 92 17.28 -0.18 -9.12
N HIS A 93 16.11 -0.80 -9.23
CA HIS A 93 15.49 -1.11 -10.53
C HIS A 93 14.06 -0.61 -10.69
N ASN A 94 13.33 -0.40 -9.61
CA ASN A 94 11.89 -0.17 -9.67
C ASN A 94 11.45 1.26 -9.34
N ASP A 95 12.37 2.12 -8.94
CA ASP A 95 12.07 3.54 -8.72
C ASP A 95 11.87 4.28 -10.05
N PRO A 96 11.15 5.39 -10.06
CA PRO A 96 10.42 5.97 -8.93
C PRO A 96 9.06 5.28 -8.72
N VAL A 97 8.51 5.44 -7.51
CA VAL A 97 7.24 4.83 -7.11
C VAL A 97 6.10 5.82 -7.32
N GLN A 98 5.04 5.38 -8.00
CA GLN A 98 3.82 6.17 -8.26
C GLN A 98 2.64 5.68 -7.42
N VAL A 99 2.63 4.41 -7.03
CA VAL A 99 1.51 3.80 -6.31
C VAL A 99 2.05 3.16 -5.05
N VAL A 100 1.47 3.52 -3.92
CA VAL A 100 1.78 2.93 -2.62
C VAL A 100 0.53 2.23 -2.11
N LEU A 101 0.59 0.91 -2.05
CA LEU A 101 -0.40 0.11 -1.35
C LEU A 101 0.07 -0.07 0.08
N ALA A 102 -0.84 -0.17 1.02
CA ALA A 102 -0.51 -0.55 2.39
C ALA A 102 -1.40 -1.70 2.82
N LEU A 103 -0.82 -2.64 3.52
CA LEU A 103 -1.52 -3.83 3.98
C LEU A 103 -1.30 -4.00 5.46
N ALA A 104 -2.40 -4.12 6.22
CA ALA A 104 -2.39 -4.52 7.62
C ALA A 104 -3.01 -5.90 7.70
N VAL A 105 -2.34 -6.84 8.35
CA VAL A 105 -2.84 -8.21 8.51
C VAL A 105 -2.77 -8.58 9.98
N HIS A 106 -3.89 -9.00 10.51
CA HIS A 106 -4.05 -9.34 11.91
C HIS A 106 -3.33 -10.64 12.29
N SER A 107 -3.28 -11.61 11.38
CA SER A 107 -2.75 -12.95 11.64
C SER A 107 -1.46 -13.19 10.88
N PRO A 108 -0.38 -13.65 11.56
CA PRO A 108 0.85 -14.05 10.87
C PRO A 108 0.61 -15.12 9.80
N GLU A 109 -0.37 -16.00 10.03
CA GLU A 109 -0.68 -17.10 9.12
C GLU A 109 -1.18 -16.59 7.76
N HIS A 110 -1.93 -15.49 7.77
CA HIS A 110 -2.50 -14.94 6.56
C HIS A 110 -1.62 -13.88 5.88
N HIS A 111 -0.59 -13.38 6.58
CA HIS A 111 0.23 -12.28 6.11
C HIS A 111 0.90 -12.57 4.76
N LEU A 112 1.63 -13.69 4.68
CA LEU A 112 2.34 -14.06 3.45
C LEU A 112 1.36 -14.33 2.30
N GLY A 113 0.23 -14.96 2.60
CA GLY A 113 -0.79 -15.24 1.59
C GLY A 113 -1.38 -13.98 0.98
N MET A 114 -1.68 -12.98 1.80
CA MET A 114 -2.22 -11.71 1.31
C MET A 114 -1.18 -10.89 0.55
N VAL A 115 0.07 -10.88 0.99
CA VAL A 115 1.15 -10.21 0.25
C VAL A 115 1.31 -10.85 -1.12
N ALA A 116 1.32 -12.19 -1.18
CA ALA A 116 1.44 -12.91 -2.44
C ALA A 116 0.24 -12.66 -3.36
N GLU A 117 -0.96 -12.63 -2.82
CA GLU A 117 -2.16 -12.37 -3.61
C GLU A 117 -2.16 -10.96 -4.19
N LEU A 118 -1.77 -9.96 -3.40
CA LEU A 118 -1.62 -8.60 -3.92
C LEU A 118 -0.56 -8.53 -5.01
N ALA A 119 0.60 -9.14 -4.79
CA ALA A 119 1.65 -9.15 -5.79
C ALA A 119 1.16 -9.77 -7.11
N ASN A 120 0.35 -10.83 -7.04
CA ASN A 120 -0.19 -11.49 -8.23
C ASN A 120 -1.15 -10.60 -9.03
N ARG A 121 -1.82 -9.64 -8.38
CA ARG A 121 -2.69 -8.67 -9.08
C ARG A 121 -1.90 -7.79 -10.03
N PHE A 122 -0.60 -7.66 -9.81
CA PHE A 122 0.29 -6.81 -10.59
C PHE A 122 1.19 -7.60 -11.55
N ASN A 123 0.87 -8.86 -11.82
CA ASN A 123 1.52 -9.63 -12.89
C ASN A 123 1.20 -9.04 -14.27
N ASP A 124 0.07 -8.35 -14.41
CA ASP A 124 -0.25 -7.59 -15.60
C ASP A 124 0.58 -6.30 -15.58
N SER A 125 1.36 -6.08 -16.62
CA SER A 125 2.29 -4.94 -16.70
C SER A 125 1.59 -3.57 -16.68
N ASP A 126 0.30 -3.52 -17.01
CA ASP A 126 -0.47 -2.26 -17.08
C ASP A 126 -1.12 -1.87 -15.76
N ALA A 127 -1.18 -2.78 -14.79
CA ALA A 127 -1.97 -2.56 -13.58
C ALA A 127 -1.50 -1.35 -12.78
N VAL A 128 -0.19 -1.16 -12.64
CA VAL A 128 0.36 -0.01 -11.90
C VAL A 128 0.00 1.30 -12.59
N GLU A 129 0.16 1.37 -13.92
CA GLU A 129 -0.16 2.56 -14.69
C GLU A 129 -1.65 2.89 -14.61
N ARG A 130 -2.50 1.87 -14.77
CA ARG A 130 -3.96 2.05 -14.68
C ARG A 130 -4.37 2.57 -13.31
N LEU A 131 -3.75 2.04 -12.25
CA LEU A 131 -4.04 2.48 -10.89
C LEU A 131 -3.55 3.92 -10.67
N ALA A 132 -2.37 4.27 -11.17
CA ALA A 132 -1.85 5.62 -11.06
C ALA A 132 -2.73 6.65 -11.79
N GLU A 133 -3.40 6.23 -12.85
CA GLU A 133 -4.30 7.09 -13.64
C GLU A 133 -5.73 7.12 -13.10
N ALA A 134 -6.07 6.26 -12.14
CA ALA A 134 -7.43 6.20 -11.59
C ALA A 134 -7.83 7.55 -10.98
N THR A 135 -9.06 7.97 -11.25
CA THR A 135 -9.61 9.24 -10.76
C THR A 135 -10.74 9.04 -9.76
N THR A 136 -11.21 7.80 -9.60
CA THR A 136 -12.29 7.47 -8.66
C THR A 136 -11.93 6.24 -7.83
N ALA A 137 -12.52 6.15 -6.63
CA ALA A 137 -12.34 4.99 -5.76
C ALA A 137 -12.82 3.71 -6.44
N ASP A 138 -13.91 3.77 -7.18
CA ASP A 138 -14.45 2.59 -7.89
C ASP A 138 -13.48 2.06 -8.93
N GLN A 139 -12.78 2.94 -9.64
CA GLN A 139 -11.73 2.52 -10.59
C GLN A 139 -10.61 1.77 -9.89
N ALA A 140 -10.15 2.30 -8.74
CA ALA A 140 -9.09 1.64 -7.98
C ALA A 140 -9.54 0.26 -7.49
N ARG A 141 -10.75 0.15 -6.97
CA ARG A 141 -11.29 -1.13 -6.53
C ARG A 141 -11.43 -2.13 -7.67
N ALA A 142 -11.87 -1.68 -8.83
CA ALA A 142 -12.02 -2.56 -10.00
C ALA A 142 -10.67 -3.12 -10.46
N ILE A 143 -9.63 -2.28 -10.48
CA ILE A 143 -8.28 -2.73 -10.87
C ILE A 143 -7.76 -3.79 -9.90
N LEU A 144 -7.98 -3.60 -8.60
CA LEU A 144 -7.51 -4.53 -7.58
C LEU A 144 -8.45 -5.74 -7.39
N GLY A 145 -9.67 -5.66 -7.90
CA GLY A 145 -10.64 -6.75 -7.75
C GLY A 145 -11.15 -6.90 -6.32
N VAL A 146 -11.37 -5.77 -5.63
CA VAL A 146 -11.81 -5.77 -4.23
C VAL A 146 -13.13 -5.01 -4.06
N ALA A 147 -13.80 -5.27 -2.95
CA ALA A 147 -15.07 -4.61 -2.60
C ALA A 147 -14.81 -3.30 -1.83
N ALA A 148 -15.87 -2.51 -1.73
CA ALA A 148 -15.84 -1.29 -0.94
C ALA A 148 -15.85 -1.56 0.57
#